data_97dd4570f2ad91bbb85f5e9df216c6a0
#
_entry.id   97dd4570f2ad91bbb85f5e9df216c6a0
#
_cell.length_a   1.000
_cell.length_b   1.000
_cell.length_c   1.000
_cell.angle_alpha   90.00
_cell.angle_beta   90.00
_cell.angle_gamma   90.00
#
_symmetry.space_group_name_H-M   'P 1'
#
loop_
_entity.id
_entity.type
_entity.pdbx_description
1 polymer ?
#
loop_
_entity_poly.entity_id
_entity_poly.type
_entity_poly.pdbx_seq_one_letter_code
_entity_poly.pdbx_strand_id
1 'polypeptide(L)'
;MAVTKAETPAEIDAIFSALGAQQQLVSDQLTAGEMYEAWVLAHVLDELHRREGFEFRLVGGTKPVLKASPGPINTNYPHFEGECEGRRIAVWTDIEFRTFSFFRRSTSPYPDVGDKHELDIVVVPSGTIGYPAHDEILWGIECKHTAFQKHMARAALGVRRELSLLASDKPTFFRRWPTVRVPAGPPSVVTVYSTSSAVTKYRGA
;
A
#
# COMPACT_ATOMS: atom_id res chain seq x y z
N MET A 1 7.04 4.65 -11.69
CA MET A 1 7.69 5.95 -11.92
C MET A 1 9.04 5.94 -11.25
N ALA A 2 10.10 6.40 -11.89
CA ALA A 2 11.33 6.70 -11.19
C ALA A 2 11.10 8.06 -10.51
N VAL A 3 11.16 8.08 -9.20
CA VAL A 3 11.01 9.30 -8.43
C VAL A 3 12.37 9.99 -8.40
N THR A 4 12.44 11.18 -8.93
CA THR A 4 13.61 12.04 -8.82
C THR A 4 13.62 12.66 -7.43
N LYS A 5 14.70 12.38 -6.68
CA LYS A 5 15.14 13.02 -5.44
C LYS A 5 14.08 13.07 -4.32
N ALA A 6 14.39 12.46 -3.18
CA ALA A 6 13.54 12.52 -1.99
C ALA A 6 13.07 13.95 -1.74
N GLU A 7 11.77 14.12 -1.67
CA GLU A 7 11.16 15.33 -1.12
C GLU A 7 11.68 15.50 0.31
N THR A 8 11.81 16.71 0.77
CA THR A 8 12.39 16.98 2.08
C THR A 8 11.46 16.43 3.18
N PRO A 9 11.96 16.05 4.36
CA PRO A 9 11.10 15.69 5.49
C PRO A 9 10.01 16.73 5.77
N ALA A 10 10.29 18.01 5.55
CA ALA A 10 9.33 19.10 5.73
C ALA A 10 8.15 19.01 4.75
N GLU A 11 8.35 18.57 3.52
CA GLU A 11 7.26 18.38 2.54
C GLU A 11 6.38 17.20 2.93
N ILE A 12 6.98 16.10 3.41
CA ILE A 12 6.25 14.94 3.92
C ILE A 12 5.39 15.34 5.12
N ASP A 13 5.96 16.05 6.09
CA ASP A 13 5.25 16.53 7.27
C ASP A 13 4.15 17.54 6.92
N ALA A 14 4.33 18.38 5.89
CA ALA A 14 3.30 19.29 5.40
C ALA A 14 2.09 18.52 4.84
N ILE A 15 2.30 17.45 4.07
CA ILE A 15 1.23 16.59 3.57
C ILE A 15 0.49 15.93 4.74
N PHE A 16 1.20 15.31 5.66
CA PHE A 16 0.57 14.66 6.81
C PHE A 16 -0.20 15.65 7.71
N SER A 17 0.33 16.86 7.88
CA SER A 17 -0.34 17.91 8.64
C SER A 17 -1.65 18.35 7.96
N ALA A 18 -1.65 18.50 6.65
CA ALA A 18 -2.86 18.80 5.87
C ALA A 18 -3.92 17.68 5.99
N LEU A 19 -3.49 16.44 6.24
CA LEU A 19 -4.35 15.26 6.44
C LEU A 19 -4.68 15.00 7.94
N GLY A 20 -4.47 15.97 8.82
CA GLY A 20 -4.87 15.91 10.23
C GLY A 20 -3.83 15.38 11.21
N ALA A 21 -2.59 15.16 10.80
CA ALA A 21 -1.51 14.84 11.74
C ALA A 21 -1.18 16.09 12.59
N GLN A 22 -1.20 15.92 13.92
CA GLN A 22 -0.89 17.00 14.86
C GLN A 22 0.58 17.01 15.29
N GLN A 23 1.30 15.93 15.04
CA GLN A 23 2.72 15.77 15.34
C GLN A 23 3.48 15.39 14.09
N GLN A 24 4.67 15.94 13.94
CA GLN A 24 5.57 15.63 12.85
C GLN A 24 6.07 14.19 12.93
N LEU A 25 6.29 13.57 11.79
CA LEU A 25 7.05 12.34 11.69
C LEU A 25 8.50 12.66 12.12
N VAL A 26 9.01 11.97 13.16
CA VAL A 26 10.35 12.26 13.71
C VAL A 26 11.41 11.74 12.74
N SER A 27 11.81 12.59 11.78
CA SER A 27 12.71 12.25 10.67
C SER A 27 14.10 11.78 11.13
N ASP A 28 14.60 12.31 12.25
CA ASP A 28 15.96 12.01 12.74
C ASP A 28 16.11 10.57 13.30
N GLN A 29 15.02 9.88 13.46
CA GLN A 29 14.99 8.49 13.96
C GLN A 29 14.69 7.46 12.87
N LEU A 30 14.34 7.91 11.66
CA LEU A 30 14.00 7.02 10.55
C LEU A 30 15.25 6.65 9.75
N THR A 31 15.33 5.40 9.36
CA THR A 31 16.29 4.94 8.34
C THR A 31 15.94 5.54 6.98
N ALA A 32 16.87 5.49 6.03
CA ALA A 32 16.62 5.95 4.66
C ALA A 32 15.48 5.16 3.98
N GLY A 33 15.31 3.87 4.33
CA GLY A 33 14.21 3.04 3.86
C GLY A 33 12.85 3.52 4.39
N GLU A 34 12.74 3.68 5.68
CA GLU A 34 11.53 4.19 6.35
C GLU A 34 11.16 5.60 5.89
N MET A 35 12.15 6.48 5.68
CA MET A 35 11.91 7.80 5.10
C MET A 35 11.33 7.70 3.68
N TYR A 36 11.82 6.76 2.89
CA TYR A 36 11.28 6.52 1.55
C TYR A 36 9.84 5.99 1.59
N GLU A 37 9.54 5.07 2.50
CA GLU A 37 8.16 4.56 2.72
C GLU A 37 7.23 5.69 3.16
N ALA A 38 7.65 6.54 4.11
CA ALA A 38 6.89 7.72 4.53
C ALA A 38 6.61 8.66 3.35
N TRP A 39 7.60 8.89 2.49
CA TRP A 39 7.43 9.69 1.29
C TRP A 39 6.43 9.04 0.32
N VAL A 40 6.54 7.73 0.07
CA VAL A 40 5.58 7.01 -0.80
C VAL A 40 4.18 7.08 -0.21
N LEU A 41 4.01 6.89 1.10
CA LEU A 41 2.72 7.00 1.78
C LEU A 41 2.10 8.40 1.59
N ALA A 42 2.87 9.47 1.86
CA ALA A 42 2.43 10.84 1.65
C ALA A 42 2.03 11.11 0.20
N HIS A 43 2.85 10.66 -0.75
CA HIS A 43 2.56 10.77 -2.18
C HIS A 43 1.28 10.04 -2.59
N VAL A 44 1.07 8.82 -2.10
CA VAL A 44 -0.13 8.02 -2.38
C VAL A 44 -1.40 8.72 -1.87
N LEU A 45 -1.37 9.24 -0.64
CA LEU A 45 -2.49 9.97 -0.06
C LEU A 45 -2.80 11.24 -0.86
N ASP A 46 -1.78 12.05 -1.19
CA ASP A 46 -1.92 13.26 -1.99
C ASP A 46 -2.46 12.97 -3.40
N GLU A 47 -1.95 11.95 -4.07
CA GLU A 47 -2.43 11.56 -5.41
C GLU A 47 -3.88 11.02 -5.36
N LEU A 48 -4.26 10.24 -4.36
CA LEU A 48 -5.64 9.79 -4.17
C LEU A 48 -6.58 10.98 -3.88
N HIS A 49 -6.13 11.93 -3.06
CA HIS A 49 -6.87 13.17 -2.82
C HIS A 49 -7.07 13.96 -4.12
N ARG A 50 -5.99 14.29 -4.83
CA ARG A 50 -6.06 15.14 -6.02
C ARG A 50 -6.74 14.50 -7.22
N ARG A 51 -6.58 13.18 -7.44
CA ARG A 51 -7.06 12.49 -8.65
C ARG A 51 -8.38 11.78 -8.47
N GLU A 52 -8.59 11.18 -7.31
CA GLU A 52 -9.82 10.42 -7.01
C GLU A 52 -10.81 11.21 -6.16
N GLY A 53 -10.36 12.28 -5.48
CA GLY A 53 -11.18 13.15 -4.64
C GLY A 53 -11.40 12.59 -3.23
N PHE A 54 -10.53 11.69 -2.75
CA PHE A 54 -10.62 11.21 -1.38
C PHE A 54 -10.23 12.31 -0.38
N GLU A 55 -11.10 12.54 0.60
CA GLU A 55 -10.77 13.32 1.78
C GLU A 55 -10.26 12.41 2.87
N PHE A 56 -9.02 12.62 3.32
CA PHE A 56 -8.36 11.79 4.31
C PHE A 56 -8.34 12.42 5.69
N ARG A 57 -8.32 11.56 6.71
CA ARG A 57 -8.03 11.93 8.10
C ARG A 57 -7.16 10.88 8.76
N LEU A 58 -6.27 11.31 9.64
CA LEU A 58 -5.52 10.41 10.52
C LEU A 58 -6.43 9.92 11.66
N VAL A 59 -6.45 8.63 11.91
CA VAL A 59 -7.23 7.96 12.95
C VAL A 59 -6.32 7.09 13.80
N GLY A 60 -6.64 6.91 15.08
CA GLY A 60 -5.88 6.04 16.00
C GLY A 60 -4.63 6.67 16.58
N GLY A 61 -4.37 7.96 16.31
CA GLY A 61 -3.20 8.66 16.85
C GLY A 61 -3.11 10.11 16.39
N THR A 62 -2.03 10.78 16.81
CA THR A 62 -1.74 12.19 16.49
C THR A 62 -0.63 12.37 15.47
N LYS A 63 0.10 11.29 15.14
CA LYS A 63 1.15 11.25 14.13
C LYS A 63 1.06 9.96 13.30
N PRO A 64 1.48 9.98 12.02
CA PRO A 64 1.67 8.76 11.25
C PRO A 64 2.70 7.84 11.94
N VAL A 65 2.54 6.55 11.82
CA VAL A 65 3.49 5.57 12.34
C VAL A 65 3.79 4.58 11.22
N LEU A 66 5.07 4.39 10.94
CA LEU A 66 5.56 3.24 10.18
C LEU A 66 5.75 2.11 11.18
N LYS A 67 5.20 0.94 10.91
CA LYS A 67 5.35 -0.20 11.81
C LYS A 67 6.79 -0.73 11.77
N ALA A 68 7.28 -1.20 12.92
CA ALA A 68 8.59 -1.84 12.99
C ALA A 68 8.60 -3.28 12.47
N SER A 69 7.43 -3.88 12.27
CA SER A 69 7.27 -5.25 11.77
C SER A 69 5.89 -5.46 11.18
N PRO A 70 5.78 -6.31 10.14
CA PRO A 70 4.51 -6.64 9.52
C PRO A 70 3.56 -7.37 10.47
N GLY A 71 2.27 -7.30 10.16
CA GLY A 71 1.26 -8.00 10.95
C GLY A 71 -0.16 -7.64 10.56
N PRO A 72 -1.15 -8.03 11.39
CA PRO A 72 -2.55 -7.76 11.12
C PRO A 72 -2.89 -6.27 11.23
N ILE A 73 -3.98 -5.87 10.60
CA ILE A 73 -4.64 -4.59 10.85
C ILE A 73 -5.14 -4.56 12.29
N ASN A 74 -4.70 -3.54 13.02
CA ASN A 74 -5.11 -3.29 14.39
C ASN A 74 -5.50 -1.82 14.53
N THR A 75 -6.77 -1.55 14.77
CA THR A 75 -7.35 -0.22 14.85
C THR A 75 -6.82 0.68 15.98
N ASN A 76 -6.02 0.11 16.89
CA ASN A 76 -5.28 0.86 17.90
C ASN A 76 -4.04 1.58 17.34
N TYR A 77 -3.61 1.23 16.11
CA TYR A 77 -2.49 1.91 15.45
C TYR A 77 -2.98 3.06 14.57
N PRO A 78 -2.18 4.14 14.46
CA PRO A 78 -2.46 5.23 13.54
C PRO A 78 -2.54 4.74 12.09
N HIS A 79 -3.56 5.22 11.39
CA HIS A 79 -3.81 4.94 9.98
C HIS A 79 -4.61 6.07 9.35
N PHE A 80 -4.72 6.09 8.04
CA PHE A 80 -5.54 7.10 7.34
C PHE A 80 -6.85 6.49 6.88
N GLU A 81 -7.96 7.12 7.21
CA GLU A 81 -9.27 6.84 6.61
C GLU A 81 -9.58 7.87 5.54
N GLY A 82 -10.06 7.39 4.39
CA GLY A 82 -10.45 8.23 3.26
C GLY A 82 -11.89 7.99 2.84
N GLU A 83 -12.59 9.08 2.46
CA GLU A 83 -13.96 9.00 1.95
C GLU A 83 -14.11 9.85 0.66
N CYS A 84 -14.79 9.29 -0.33
CA CYS A 84 -15.14 9.98 -1.57
C CYS A 84 -16.40 9.39 -2.17
N GLU A 85 -17.46 10.19 -2.36
CA GLU A 85 -18.72 9.79 -3.00
C GLU A 85 -19.30 8.47 -2.45
N GLY A 86 -19.27 8.28 -1.13
CA GLY A 86 -19.74 7.07 -0.46
C GLY A 86 -18.77 5.88 -0.51
N ARG A 87 -17.64 5.99 -1.20
CA ARG A 87 -16.54 5.01 -1.16
C ARG A 87 -15.69 5.30 0.09
N ARG A 88 -15.45 4.31 0.92
CA ARG A 88 -14.68 4.44 2.16
C ARG A 88 -13.52 3.46 2.16
N ILE A 89 -12.32 3.97 2.37
CA ILE A 89 -11.08 3.21 2.39
C ILE A 89 -10.27 3.50 3.65
N ALA A 90 -9.37 2.58 4.00
CA ALA A 90 -8.33 2.79 4.99
C ALA A 90 -6.96 2.49 4.38
N VAL A 91 -5.95 3.30 4.74
CA VAL A 91 -4.57 3.15 4.29
C VAL A 91 -3.70 2.81 5.49
N TRP A 92 -2.99 1.70 5.39
CA TRP A 92 -2.16 1.11 6.45
C TRP A 92 -0.74 0.86 5.95
N THR A 93 0.22 0.74 6.87
CA THR A 93 1.60 0.33 6.60
C THR A 93 1.89 -1.06 7.17
N ASP A 94 2.81 -1.80 6.55
CA ASP A 94 3.35 -3.08 7.01
C ASP A 94 2.26 -4.10 7.39
N ILE A 95 1.39 -4.38 6.44
CA ILE A 95 0.27 -5.31 6.65
C ILE A 95 0.53 -6.63 5.96
N GLU A 96 0.38 -7.71 6.72
CA GLU A 96 0.26 -9.07 6.18
C GLU A 96 -1.19 -9.34 5.75
N PHE A 97 -1.38 -9.87 4.56
CA PHE A 97 -2.68 -10.34 4.05
C PHE A 97 -2.68 -11.84 3.81
N ARG A 98 -3.84 -12.47 3.86
CA ARG A 98 -4.03 -13.88 3.53
C ARG A 98 -4.09 -14.06 2.03
N THR A 99 -3.23 -14.94 1.51
CA THR A 99 -3.05 -15.17 0.07
C THR A 99 -4.27 -15.79 -0.62
N PHE A 100 -4.39 -15.59 -1.93
CA PHE A 100 -5.36 -16.30 -2.75
C PHE A 100 -5.18 -17.83 -2.64
N SER A 101 -3.93 -18.31 -2.62
CA SER A 101 -3.60 -19.72 -2.46
C SER A 101 -4.11 -20.29 -1.14
N PHE A 102 -4.08 -19.54 -0.04
CA PHE A 102 -4.66 -19.96 1.23
C PHE A 102 -6.15 -20.27 1.08
N PHE A 103 -6.93 -19.38 0.47
CA PHE A 103 -8.36 -19.57 0.30
C PHE A 103 -8.71 -20.74 -0.64
N ARG A 104 -7.82 -21.07 -1.58
CA ARG A 104 -8.05 -22.16 -2.53
C ARG A 104 -7.74 -23.55 -2.00
N ARG A 105 -6.81 -23.66 -1.05
CA ARG A 105 -6.30 -24.96 -0.56
C ARG A 105 -6.60 -25.26 0.91
N SER A 106 -6.78 -24.24 1.74
CA SER A 106 -6.85 -24.44 3.18
C SER A 106 -8.25 -24.81 3.64
N THR A 107 -8.32 -25.83 4.49
CA THR A 107 -9.48 -26.17 5.32
C THR A 107 -9.39 -25.56 6.72
N SER A 108 -8.20 -24.99 7.07
CA SER A 108 -7.97 -24.32 8.34
C SER A 108 -8.43 -22.87 8.27
N PRO A 109 -9.11 -22.34 9.31
CA PRO A 109 -9.42 -20.92 9.39
C PRO A 109 -8.19 -20.04 9.75
N TYR A 110 -7.08 -20.67 10.17
CA TYR A 110 -5.87 -19.98 10.62
C TYR A 110 -4.77 -20.09 9.57
N PRO A 111 -4.26 -18.96 9.05
CA PRO A 111 -3.16 -18.97 8.10
C PRO A 111 -1.81 -19.23 8.80
N ASP A 112 -0.98 -20.07 8.19
CA ASP A 112 0.41 -20.24 8.54
C ASP A 112 1.28 -19.10 7.98
N VAL A 113 2.58 -19.10 8.28
CA VAL A 113 3.53 -18.08 7.77
C VAL A 113 3.54 -18.05 6.25
N GLY A 114 3.53 -19.20 5.58
CA GLY A 114 3.52 -19.29 4.11
C GLY A 114 2.18 -18.95 3.44
N ASP A 115 1.14 -18.72 4.23
CA ASP A 115 -0.20 -18.37 3.76
C ASP A 115 -0.44 -16.85 3.75
N LYS A 116 0.58 -16.08 4.13
CA LYS A 116 0.53 -14.63 4.23
C LYS A 116 1.65 -14.00 3.40
N HIS A 117 1.37 -12.83 2.85
CA HIS A 117 2.36 -11.94 2.29
C HIS A 117 2.24 -10.56 2.93
N GLU A 118 3.37 -9.91 3.07
CA GLU A 118 3.49 -8.53 3.53
C GLU A 118 3.39 -7.57 2.36
N LEU A 119 2.85 -6.38 2.65
CA LEU A 119 2.86 -5.20 1.78
C LEU A 119 3.27 -3.98 2.61
N ASP A 120 4.19 -3.18 2.09
CA ASP A 120 4.70 -1.99 2.78
C ASP A 120 3.57 -0.96 3.01
N ILE A 121 2.69 -0.75 2.02
CA ILE A 121 1.49 0.08 2.16
C ILE A 121 0.31 -0.65 1.52
N VAL A 122 -0.84 -0.65 2.20
CA VAL A 122 -2.07 -1.24 1.66
C VAL A 122 -3.24 -0.27 1.72
N VAL A 123 -4.09 -0.33 0.72
CA VAL A 123 -5.40 0.30 0.70
C VAL A 123 -6.45 -0.80 0.75
N VAL A 124 -7.33 -0.73 1.75
CA VAL A 124 -8.40 -1.70 1.99
C VAL A 124 -9.73 -0.97 2.18
N PRO A 125 -10.90 -1.65 2.09
CA PRO A 125 -12.16 -1.09 2.53
C PRO A 125 -12.09 -0.64 4.00
N SER A 126 -12.71 0.49 4.34
CA SER A 126 -12.78 0.95 5.73
C SER A 126 -13.51 -0.09 6.59
N GLY A 127 -12.99 -0.36 7.78
CA GLY A 127 -13.52 -1.37 8.69
C GLY A 127 -12.89 -2.76 8.55
N THR A 128 -11.98 -2.98 7.60
CA THR A 128 -11.17 -4.20 7.54
C THR A 128 -10.29 -4.32 8.79
N ILE A 129 -10.24 -5.52 9.41
CA ILE A 129 -9.48 -5.81 10.63
C ILE A 129 -8.75 -7.15 10.52
N GLY A 130 -7.74 -7.35 11.35
CA GLY A 130 -6.96 -8.60 11.38
C GLY A 130 -6.10 -8.77 10.14
N TYR A 131 -5.95 -9.99 9.65
CA TYR A 131 -5.27 -10.28 8.38
C TYR A 131 -6.26 -10.15 7.22
N PRO A 132 -6.19 -9.09 6.40
CA PRO A 132 -7.11 -8.94 5.27
C PRO A 132 -7.10 -10.17 4.36
N ALA A 133 -8.23 -10.49 3.79
CA ALA A 133 -8.30 -11.46 2.71
C ALA A 133 -7.70 -10.86 1.42
N HIS A 134 -7.23 -11.70 0.51
CA HIS A 134 -6.66 -11.26 -0.76
C HIS A 134 -7.62 -10.34 -1.57
N ASP A 135 -8.93 -10.55 -1.46
CA ASP A 135 -9.97 -9.79 -2.14
C ASP A 135 -10.39 -8.49 -1.41
N GLU A 136 -9.91 -8.30 -0.18
CA GLU A 136 -10.02 -7.03 0.55
C GLU A 136 -8.87 -6.05 0.21
N ILE A 137 -7.81 -6.51 -0.46
CA ILE A 137 -6.73 -5.62 -0.89
C ILE A 137 -7.13 -4.90 -2.18
N LEU A 138 -7.46 -3.62 -2.06
CA LEU A 138 -7.78 -2.76 -3.20
C LEU A 138 -6.52 -2.33 -3.93
N TRP A 139 -5.47 -2.02 -3.16
CA TRP A 139 -4.17 -1.63 -3.69
C TRP A 139 -3.05 -2.04 -2.72
N GLY A 140 -2.11 -2.83 -3.21
CA GLY A 140 -0.88 -3.20 -2.53
C GLY A 140 0.32 -2.44 -3.11
N ILE A 141 1.18 -1.93 -2.25
CA ILE A 141 2.34 -1.12 -2.63
C ILE A 141 3.58 -1.69 -1.96
N GLU A 142 4.61 -1.86 -2.76
CA GLU A 142 5.95 -2.26 -2.37
C GLU A 142 6.93 -1.09 -2.54
N CYS A 143 7.71 -0.77 -1.52
CA CYS A 143 8.70 0.31 -1.50
C CYS A 143 10.10 -0.28 -1.53
N LYS A 144 10.94 0.11 -2.51
CA LYS A 144 12.30 -0.43 -2.67
C LYS A 144 13.31 0.70 -2.74
N HIS A 145 13.97 0.99 -1.62
CA HIS A 145 15.01 2.03 -1.48
C HIS A 145 16.43 1.48 -1.74
N THR A 146 16.56 0.52 -2.63
CA THR A 146 17.85 -0.09 -3.01
C THR A 146 17.93 -0.27 -4.51
N ALA A 147 19.09 -0.71 -5.02
CA ALA A 147 19.23 -1.05 -6.42
C ALA A 147 18.22 -2.13 -6.82
N PHE A 148 17.33 -1.80 -7.75
CA PHE A 148 16.25 -2.70 -8.17
C PHE A 148 16.80 -3.88 -9.00
N GLN A 149 16.49 -5.09 -8.58
CA GLN A 149 16.99 -6.32 -9.17
C GLN A 149 15.84 -7.20 -9.69
N LYS A 150 16.18 -8.13 -10.60
CA LYS A 150 15.21 -9.04 -11.22
C LYS A 150 14.39 -9.87 -10.22
N HIS A 151 14.99 -10.27 -9.10
CA HIS A 151 14.27 -11.04 -8.09
C HIS A 151 13.16 -10.21 -7.40
N MET A 152 13.34 -8.88 -7.26
CA MET A 152 12.31 -7.99 -6.71
C MET A 152 11.11 -7.88 -7.66
N ALA A 153 11.34 -7.82 -8.98
CA ALA A 153 10.27 -7.88 -9.96
C ALA A 153 9.50 -9.22 -9.88
N ARG A 154 10.22 -10.33 -9.72
CA ARG A 154 9.60 -11.65 -9.55
C ARG A 154 8.80 -11.76 -8.26
N ALA A 155 9.30 -11.20 -7.16
CA ALA A 155 8.58 -11.15 -5.89
C ALA A 155 7.26 -10.36 -6.04
N ALA A 156 7.30 -9.17 -6.65
CA ALA A 156 6.10 -8.37 -6.91
C ALA A 156 5.08 -9.11 -7.79
N LEU A 157 5.52 -9.84 -8.82
CA LEU A 157 4.65 -10.70 -9.63
C LEU A 157 4.06 -11.86 -8.81
N GLY A 158 4.80 -12.41 -7.85
CA GLY A 158 4.32 -13.40 -6.89
C GLY A 158 3.20 -12.85 -6.03
N VAL A 159 3.43 -11.70 -5.40
CA VAL A 159 2.41 -10.98 -4.62
C VAL A 159 1.18 -10.68 -5.48
N ARG A 160 1.38 -10.18 -6.71
CA ARG A 160 0.30 -9.92 -7.65
C ARG A 160 -0.55 -11.15 -7.93
N ARG A 161 0.08 -12.33 -8.09
CA ARG A 161 -0.59 -13.61 -8.28
C ARG A 161 -1.42 -14.01 -7.06
N GLU A 162 -0.91 -13.77 -5.86
CA GLU A 162 -1.56 -14.12 -4.59
C GLU A 162 -2.68 -13.16 -4.18
N LEU A 163 -2.82 -12.04 -4.86
CA LEU A 163 -3.95 -11.12 -4.70
C LEU A 163 -5.14 -11.50 -5.59
N SER A 164 -4.89 -11.94 -6.84
CA SER A 164 -5.97 -12.16 -7.79
C SER A 164 -5.53 -12.91 -9.04
N LEU A 165 -6.47 -13.53 -9.72
CA LEU A 165 -6.27 -14.07 -11.06
C LEU A 165 -6.38 -12.95 -12.12
N LEU A 166 -5.64 -13.07 -13.21
CA LEU A 166 -5.80 -12.21 -14.37
C LEU A 166 -7.18 -12.46 -15.00
N ALA A 167 -7.88 -11.37 -15.32
CA ALA A 167 -9.21 -11.42 -15.91
C ALA A 167 -9.32 -10.37 -17.03
N SER A 168 -10.12 -10.65 -18.07
CA SER A 168 -10.16 -9.80 -19.26
C SER A 168 -10.89 -8.47 -19.08
N ASP A 169 -11.91 -8.37 -18.18
CA ASP A 169 -12.85 -7.24 -18.21
C ASP A 169 -13.27 -6.70 -16.83
N LYS A 170 -12.45 -6.86 -15.80
CA LYS A 170 -12.80 -6.34 -14.47
C LYS A 170 -12.19 -4.97 -14.22
N PRO A 171 -13.01 -3.90 -14.03
CA PRO A 171 -12.51 -2.60 -13.61
C PRO A 171 -11.93 -2.70 -12.20
N THR A 172 -10.98 -1.83 -11.89
CA THR A 172 -10.49 -1.71 -10.51
C THR A 172 -11.45 -0.87 -9.67
N PHE A 173 -11.21 -0.85 -8.35
CA PHE A 173 -11.90 0.03 -7.41
C PHE A 173 -11.70 1.52 -7.78
N PHE A 174 -10.52 1.86 -8.28
CA PHE A 174 -10.15 3.24 -8.59
C PHE A 174 -10.63 3.62 -9.99
N ARG A 175 -11.19 4.83 -10.13
CA ARG A 175 -11.78 5.32 -11.39
C ARG A 175 -10.77 6.01 -12.30
N ARG A 176 -9.77 6.69 -11.71
CA ARG A 176 -8.82 7.54 -12.44
C ARG A 176 -7.37 7.15 -12.19
N TRP A 177 -7.02 6.77 -10.96
CA TRP A 177 -5.68 6.44 -10.55
C TRP A 177 -5.68 5.57 -9.27
N PRO A 178 -4.79 4.54 -9.13
CA PRO A 178 -3.80 4.11 -10.12
C PRO A 178 -4.43 3.42 -11.34
N THR A 179 -3.80 3.59 -12.49
CA THR A 179 -4.22 2.90 -13.72
C THR A 179 -3.69 1.47 -13.76
N VAL A 180 -4.52 0.52 -14.13
CA VAL A 180 -4.17 -0.89 -14.28
C VAL A 180 -4.24 -1.26 -15.77
N ARG A 181 -3.16 -1.87 -16.25
CA ARG A 181 -3.08 -2.33 -17.65
C ARG A 181 -3.66 -3.72 -17.87
N VAL A 182 -3.58 -4.56 -16.83
CA VAL A 182 -4.08 -5.93 -16.90
C VAL A 182 -5.17 -6.09 -15.83
N PRO A 183 -6.42 -6.23 -16.24
CA PRO A 183 -7.53 -6.46 -15.34
C PRO A 183 -7.35 -7.74 -14.50
N ALA A 184 -7.94 -7.76 -13.33
CA ALA A 184 -7.85 -8.87 -12.39
C ALA A 184 -9.18 -9.15 -11.70
N GLY A 185 -9.38 -10.35 -11.29
CA GLY A 185 -10.51 -10.78 -10.48
C GLY A 185 -10.05 -11.53 -9.22
N PRO A 186 -10.31 -11.00 -8.00
CA PRO A 186 -10.96 -9.72 -7.70
C PRO A 186 -10.14 -8.50 -8.17
N PRO A 187 -10.78 -7.34 -8.39
CA PRO A 187 -10.08 -6.14 -8.83
C PRO A 187 -9.11 -5.64 -7.75
N SER A 188 -7.85 -5.58 -8.07
CA SER A 188 -6.80 -5.06 -7.19
C SER A 188 -5.68 -4.43 -8.02
N VAL A 189 -4.87 -3.61 -7.38
CA VAL A 189 -3.68 -3.00 -7.99
C VAL A 189 -2.45 -3.41 -7.17
N VAL A 190 -1.34 -3.68 -7.84
CA VAL A 190 -0.03 -3.80 -7.20
C VAL A 190 0.93 -2.82 -7.87
N THR A 191 1.60 -2.03 -7.07
CA THR A 191 2.58 -1.06 -7.55
C THR A 191 3.89 -1.23 -6.80
N VAL A 192 4.99 -1.14 -7.52
CA VAL A 192 6.32 -1.06 -6.92
C VAL A 192 6.86 0.35 -7.11
N TYR A 193 7.12 1.03 -6.03
CA TYR A 193 7.88 2.27 -5.99
C TYR A 193 9.35 1.96 -5.74
N SER A 194 10.25 2.61 -6.46
CA SER A 194 11.69 2.38 -6.30
C SER A 194 12.49 3.65 -6.57
N THR A 195 13.50 3.91 -5.76
CA THR A 195 14.49 4.96 -6.01
C THR A 195 15.43 4.61 -7.17
N SER A 196 15.50 3.35 -7.57
CA SER A 196 16.33 2.87 -8.68
C SER A 196 15.63 3.03 -10.02
N SER A 197 16.26 3.74 -10.97
CA SER A 197 15.76 3.84 -12.36
C SER A 197 15.67 2.48 -13.06
N ALA A 198 16.37 1.45 -12.57
CA ALA A 198 16.32 0.11 -13.13
C ALA A 198 14.91 -0.52 -13.08
N VAL A 199 14.01 -0.08 -12.18
CA VAL A 199 12.61 -0.52 -12.14
C VAL A 199 11.89 -0.27 -13.47
N THR A 200 12.29 0.76 -14.22
CA THR A 200 11.65 1.10 -15.51
C THR A 200 11.85 0.04 -16.58
N LYS A 201 12.87 -0.82 -16.45
CA LYS A 201 13.11 -1.96 -17.36
C LYS A 201 12.02 -3.02 -17.27
N TYR A 202 11.21 -3.00 -16.21
CA TYR A 202 10.16 -3.99 -15.92
C TYR A 202 8.74 -3.44 -16.12
N ARG A 203 8.58 -2.28 -16.76
CA ARG A 203 7.27 -1.62 -16.98
C ARG A 203 6.27 -2.42 -17.83
N GLY A 204 6.69 -3.47 -18.47
CA GLY A 204 5.83 -4.30 -19.32
C GLY A 204 5.56 -5.70 -18.77
N ALA A 205 6.02 -5.95 -17.54
CA ALA A 205 5.84 -7.24 -16.88
C ALA A 205 4.49 -7.36 -16.20
#